data_7a7c200d919078e789f0ec335d461243
#
_entry.id   7a7c200d919078e789f0ec335d461243
#
_cell.length_a   1.000
_cell.length_b   1.000
_cell.length_c   1.000
_cell.angle_alpha   90.00
_cell.angle_beta   90.00
_cell.angle_gamma   90.00
#
_symmetry.space_group_name_H-M   'P 1'
#
loop_
_entity.id
_entity.type
_entity.pdbx_description
1 polymer ?
#
loop_
_entity_poly.entity_id
_entity_poly.type
_entity_poly.pdbx_seq_one_letter_code
_entity_poly.pdbx_strand_id
1 'polypeptide(L)'
;IWGLIYPMLLYLGVTFAVEFIFMIAVAVLGISRYGATDQAQLYDFIMNATMSQALSMTLLAGLATAPILIFIYIRDNNKDRRNGTFVKYKLNNILKYLLIIPFGVFNMLWANYFVALLQLVMPKFMLESYTDTQQIIEGGGFLIQLLTAGIVAPIVEELIFRGLVYRRTKKMTGTIAAAILSAALFGV
;
A
#
# COMPACT_ATOMS: atom_id res chain seq x y z
N ILE A 1 7.02 -9.19 19.52
CA ILE A 1 6.50 -7.89 19.02
C ILE A 1 7.34 -7.39 17.86
N TRP A 2 8.70 -7.33 17.97
CA TRP A 2 9.57 -6.80 16.90
C TRP A 2 9.36 -7.51 15.55
N GLY A 3 9.22 -8.83 15.55
CA GLY A 3 8.98 -9.61 14.34
C GLY A 3 7.66 -9.30 13.63
N LEU A 4 6.71 -8.64 14.28
CA LEU A 4 5.43 -8.24 13.68
C LEU A 4 5.53 -6.87 13.02
N ILE A 5 6.26 -5.95 13.63
CA ILE A 5 6.29 -4.54 13.25
C ILE A 5 7.32 -4.30 12.14
N TYR A 6 8.45 -5.02 12.13
CA TYR A 6 9.53 -4.71 11.19
C TYR A 6 9.15 -4.81 9.70
N PRO A 7 8.24 -5.69 9.21
CA PRO A 7 7.86 -5.66 7.81
C PRO A 7 7.12 -4.37 7.42
N MET A 8 6.31 -3.83 8.34
CA MET A 8 5.65 -2.54 8.16
C MET A 8 6.66 -1.38 8.18
N LEU A 9 7.59 -1.40 9.15
CA LEU A 9 8.66 -0.41 9.21
C LEU A 9 9.58 -0.46 7.99
N LEU A 10 9.84 -1.64 7.45
CA LEU A 10 10.62 -1.81 6.24
C LEU A 10 9.89 -1.17 5.05
N TYR A 11 8.60 -1.44 4.88
CA TYR A 11 7.78 -0.82 3.83
C TYR A 11 7.79 0.70 3.96
N LEU A 12 7.49 1.24 5.15
CA LEU A 12 7.52 2.67 5.42
C LEU A 12 8.91 3.26 5.13
N GLY A 13 9.98 2.61 5.59
CA GLY A 13 11.35 3.07 5.37
C GLY A 13 11.72 3.15 3.89
N VAL A 14 11.33 2.16 3.08
CA VAL A 14 11.56 2.18 1.63
C VAL A 14 10.72 3.28 0.97
N THR A 15 9.46 3.44 1.37
CA THR A 15 8.58 4.50 0.84
C THR A 15 9.18 5.88 1.14
N PHE A 16 9.55 6.15 2.38
CA PHE A 16 10.22 7.42 2.73
C PHE A 16 11.54 7.63 1.97
N ALA A 17 12.34 6.57 1.77
CA ALA A 17 13.57 6.69 1.01
C ALA A 17 13.31 7.06 -0.46
N VAL A 18 12.33 6.45 -1.11
CA VAL A 18 11.94 6.77 -2.49
C VAL A 18 11.43 8.20 -2.59
N GLU A 19 10.53 8.59 -1.71
CA GLU A 19 9.97 9.96 -1.67
C GLU A 19 11.06 11.01 -1.40
N PHE A 20 11.97 10.74 -0.47
CA PHE A 20 13.07 11.64 -0.13
C PHE A 20 14.05 11.83 -1.29
N ILE A 21 14.44 10.73 -1.96
CA ILE A 21 15.31 10.79 -3.14
C ILE A 21 14.63 11.58 -4.27
N PHE A 22 13.34 11.34 -4.49
CA PHE A 22 12.58 12.06 -5.49
C PHE A 22 12.50 13.56 -5.17
N MET A 23 12.19 13.90 -3.91
CA MET A 23 12.10 15.30 -3.47
C MET A 23 13.42 16.05 -3.65
N ILE A 24 14.56 15.40 -3.35
CA ILE A 24 15.89 15.98 -3.61
C ILE A 24 16.08 16.21 -5.12
N ALA A 25 15.75 15.23 -5.95
CA ALA A 25 15.91 15.36 -7.39
C ALA A 25 15.07 16.52 -7.96
N VAL A 26 13.81 16.62 -7.55
CA VAL A 26 12.89 17.70 -7.94
C VAL A 26 13.38 19.06 -7.44
N ALA A 27 13.87 19.12 -6.18
CA ALA A 27 14.41 20.38 -5.64
C ALA A 27 15.66 20.86 -6.41
N VAL A 28 16.58 19.96 -6.74
CA VAL A 28 17.76 20.28 -7.56
C VAL A 28 17.36 20.78 -8.95
N LEU A 29 16.41 20.11 -9.59
CA LEU A 29 15.87 20.54 -10.90
C LEU A 29 15.16 21.89 -10.80
N GLY A 30 14.39 22.12 -9.76
CA GLY A 30 13.70 23.39 -9.50
C GLY A 30 14.69 24.53 -9.30
N ILE A 31 15.71 24.35 -8.47
CA ILE A 31 16.77 25.35 -8.25
C ILE A 31 17.53 25.66 -9.57
N SER A 32 17.82 24.64 -10.35
CA SER A 32 18.48 24.80 -11.64
C SER A 32 17.63 25.59 -12.64
N ARG A 33 16.31 25.52 -12.56
CA ARG A 33 15.37 26.12 -13.50
C ARG A 33 14.93 27.53 -13.10
N TYR A 34 14.66 27.75 -11.83
CA TYR A 34 14.09 29.00 -11.31
C TYR A 34 15.08 29.81 -10.45
N GLY A 35 16.24 29.24 -10.13
CA GLY A 35 17.18 29.81 -9.18
C GLY A 35 16.71 29.66 -7.73
N ALA A 36 17.62 29.94 -6.78
CA ALA A 36 17.31 29.85 -5.36
C ALA A 36 16.59 31.10 -4.82
N THR A 37 16.46 32.15 -5.64
CA THR A 37 15.92 33.46 -5.25
C THR A 37 14.40 33.55 -5.37
N ASP A 38 13.78 32.83 -6.29
CA ASP A 38 12.32 32.82 -6.45
C ASP A 38 11.68 31.64 -5.70
N GLN A 39 11.54 31.82 -4.40
CA GLN A 39 11.01 30.80 -3.50
C GLN A 39 9.58 30.39 -3.82
N ALA A 40 8.75 31.29 -4.32
CA ALA A 40 7.35 31.01 -4.63
C ALA A 40 7.23 30.05 -5.83
N GLN A 41 7.92 30.35 -6.93
CA GLN A 41 7.91 29.48 -8.12
C GLN A 41 8.59 28.12 -7.85
N LEU A 42 9.65 28.12 -7.02
CA LEU A 42 10.32 26.89 -6.60
C LEU A 42 9.38 26.00 -5.79
N TYR A 43 8.66 26.57 -4.83
CA TYR A 43 7.70 25.84 -4.01
C TYR A 43 6.57 25.24 -4.85
N ASP A 44 5.95 26.05 -5.72
CA ASP A 44 4.88 25.60 -6.62
C ASP A 44 5.35 24.47 -7.55
N PHE A 45 6.57 24.58 -8.08
CA PHE A 45 7.17 23.52 -8.90
C PHE A 45 7.34 22.21 -8.14
N ILE A 46 7.89 22.26 -6.91
CA ILE A 46 8.10 21.08 -6.06
C ILE A 46 6.76 20.44 -5.70
N MET A 47 5.78 21.24 -5.29
CA MET A 47 4.45 20.74 -4.93
C MET A 47 3.74 20.07 -6.10
N ASN A 48 3.71 20.73 -7.25
CA ASN A 48 3.07 20.19 -8.46
C ASN A 48 3.77 18.91 -8.95
N ALA A 49 5.11 18.88 -8.94
CA ALA A 49 5.86 17.69 -9.32
C ALA A 49 5.62 16.53 -8.36
N THR A 50 5.57 16.79 -7.05
CA THR A 50 5.33 15.78 -6.03
C THR A 50 3.91 15.22 -6.15
N MET A 51 2.89 16.08 -6.30
CA MET A 51 1.51 15.64 -6.45
C MET A 51 1.29 14.84 -7.74
N SER A 52 1.81 15.33 -8.86
CA SER A 52 1.63 14.67 -10.17
C SER A 52 2.33 13.31 -10.26
N GLN A 53 3.38 13.08 -9.47
CA GLN A 53 4.16 11.84 -9.48
C GLN A 53 3.91 10.94 -8.26
N ALA A 54 3.01 11.32 -7.35
CA ALA A 54 2.75 10.59 -6.11
C ALA A 54 2.44 9.10 -6.36
N LEU A 55 1.59 8.81 -7.34
CA LEU A 55 1.21 7.43 -7.68
C LEU A 55 2.39 6.65 -8.28
N SER A 56 3.23 7.29 -9.09
CA SER A 56 4.44 6.68 -9.66
C SER A 56 5.47 6.37 -8.57
N MET A 57 5.62 7.24 -7.58
CA MET A 57 6.49 7.01 -6.42
C MET A 57 6.01 5.83 -5.57
N THR A 58 4.70 5.75 -5.32
CA THR A 58 4.09 4.62 -4.62
C THR A 58 4.33 3.31 -5.38
N LEU A 59 4.20 3.32 -6.70
CA LEU A 59 4.51 2.17 -7.55
C LEU A 59 5.97 1.73 -7.41
N LEU A 60 6.91 2.68 -7.50
CA LEU A 60 8.35 2.40 -7.36
C LEU A 60 8.68 1.86 -5.95
N ALA A 61 8.13 2.46 -4.91
CA ALA A 61 8.31 1.99 -3.54
C ALA A 61 7.79 0.56 -3.36
N GLY A 62 6.60 0.27 -3.89
CA GLY A 62 6.02 -1.07 -3.87
C GLY A 62 6.86 -2.09 -4.62
N LEU A 63 7.33 -1.76 -5.83
CA LEU A 63 8.21 -2.62 -6.63
C LEU A 63 9.57 -2.86 -5.96
N ALA A 64 10.12 -1.87 -5.26
CA ALA A 64 11.37 -2.02 -4.51
C ALA A 64 11.18 -2.89 -3.25
N THR A 65 10.03 -2.76 -2.59
CA THR A 65 9.74 -3.47 -1.33
C THR A 65 9.29 -4.92 -1.56
N ALA A 66 8.52 -5.19 -2.61
CA ALA A 66 7.94 -6.51 -2.87
C ALA A 66 8.99 -7.64 -2.91
N PRO A 67 10.15 -7.52 -3.61
CA PRO A 67 11.17 -8.58 -3.62
C PRO A 67 11.74 -8.87 -2.23
N ILE A 68 11.93 -7.84 -1.42
CA ILE A 68 12.45 -7.98 -0.05
C ILE A 68 11.44 -8.72 0.82
N LEU A 69 10.16 -8.36 0.74
CA LEU A 69 9.08 -9.02 1.47
C LEU A 69 8.90 -10.47 1.02
N ILE A 70 8.98 -10.75 -0.28
CA ILE A 70 8.95 -12.11 -0.84
C ILE A 70 10.11 -12.94 -0.29
N PHE A 71 11.32 -12.38 -0.25
CA PHE A 71 12.49 -13.07 0.33
C PHE A 71 12.26 -13.42 1.80
N ILE A 72 11.77 -12.46 2.59
CA ILE A 72 11.46 -12.68 4.01
C ILE A 72 10.38 -13.77 4.17
N TYR A 73 9.33 -13.71 3.35
CA TYR A 73 8.25 -14.69 3.36
C TYR A 73 8.76 -16.11 3.02
N ILE A 74 9.59 -16.25 1.98
CA ILE A 74 10.19 -17.53 1.60
C ILE A 74 11.08 -18.06 2.73
N ARG A 75 11.90 -17.21 3.34
CA ARG A 75 12.76 -17.57 4.47
C ARG A 75 11.95 -18.09 5.66
N ASP A 76 10.88 -17.41 6.03
CA ASP A 76 10.00 -17.82 7.12
C ASP A 76 9.29 -19.14 6.77
N ASN A 77 8.86 -19.30 5.52
CA ASN A 77 8.24 -20.51 5.03
C ASN A 77 9.18 -21.73 5.10
N ASN A 78 10.44 -21.54 4.71
CA ASN A 78 11.45 -22.60 4.79
C ASN A 78 11.78 -22.97 6.24
N LYS A 79 11.76 -22.01 7.16
CA LYS A 79 11.90 -22.25 8.59
C LYS A 79 10.74 -23.09 9.14
N ASP A 80 9.52 -22.77 8.73
CA ASP A 80 8.33 -23.51 9.16
C ASP A 80 8.31 -24.95 8.62
N ARG A 81 8.77 -25.16 7.39
CA ARG A 81 8.94 -26.51 6.82
C ARG A 81 9.94 -27.34 7.63
N ARG A 82 11.07 -26.75 8.02
CA ARG A 82 12.08 -27.44 8.85
C ARG A 82 11.56 -27.78 10.24
N ASN A 83 10.71 -26.92 10.81
CA ASN A 83 10.13 -27.11 12.13
C ASN A 83 8.87 -28.01 12.13
N GLY A 84 8.45 -28.54 10.97
CA GLY A 84 7.23 -29.36 10.85
C GLY A 84 5.91 -28.60 11.06
N THR A 85 5.96 -27.27 11.16
CA THR A 85 4.77 -26.40 11.37
C THR A 85 4.16 -25.87 10.08
N PHE A 86 4.67 -26.34 8.94
CA PHE A 86 4.19 -25.90 7.62
C PHE A 86 2.85 -26.53 7.29
N VAL A 87 1.82 -25.70 7.10
CA VAL A 87 0.51 -26.13 6.60
C VAL A 87 0.47 -26.01 5.09
N LYS A 88 0.39 -27.14 4.39
CA LYS A 88 0.20 -27.16 2.95
C LYS A 88 -1.27 -26.89 2.63
N TYR A 89 -1.58 -25.73 2.10
CA TYR A 89 -2.92 -25.44 1.60
C TYR A 89 -3.15 -26.24 0.31
N LYS A 90 -4.18 -27.09 0.31
CA LYS A 90 -4.63 -27.77 -0.91
C LYS A 90 -5.48 -26.77 -1.70
N LEU A 91 -5.07 -26.45 -2.93
CA LEU A 91 -5.93 -25.68 -3.82
C LEU A 91 -7.23 -26.46 -4.02
N ASN A 92 -8.29 -25.94 -3.47
CA ASN A 92 -9.62 -26.47 -3.65
C ASN A 92 -10.18 -25.96 -4.99
N ASN A 93 -11.18 -26.65 -5.51
CA ASN A 93 -11.86 -26.50 -6.79
C ASN A 93 -11.81 -25.08 -7.36
N ILE A 94 -11.25 -24.91 -8.57
CA ILE A 94 -11.05 -23.62 -9.27
C ILE A 94 -12.35 -22.81 -9.40
N LEU A 95 -13.51 -23.49 -9.47
CA LEU A 95 -14.83 -22.86 -9.50
C LEU A 95 -15.13 -21.94 -8.31
N LYS A 96 -14.52 -22.20 -7.15
CA LYS A 96 -14.67 -21.32 -5.97
C LYS A 96 -14.01 -19.97 -6.17
N TYR A 97 -12.98 -19.89 -7.02
CA TYR A 97 -12.29 -18.63 -7.33
C TYR A 97 -13.08 -17.77 -8.32
N LEU A 98 -13.95 -18.39 -9.15
CA LEU A 98 -14.85 -17.62 -10.02
C LEU A 98 -15.86 -16.77 -9.23
N LEU A 99 -16.20 -17.17 -8.00
CA LEU A 99 -17.07 -16.38 -7.13
C LEU A 99 -16.38 -15.12 -6.59
N ILE A 100 -15.05 -15.02 -6.66
CA ILE A 100 -14.31 -13.83 -6.23
C ILE A 100 -14.61 -12.64 -7.13
N ILE A 101 -14.83 -12.87 -8.44
CA ILE A 101 -15.11 -11.80 -9.40
C ILE A 101 -16.42 -11.05 -9.05
N PRO A 102 -17.60 -11.72 -8.99
CA PRO A 102 -18.85 -11.05 -8.64
C PRO A 102 -18.81 -10.48 -7.22
N PHE A 103 -18.11 -11.14 -6.28
CA PHE A 103 -17.92 -10.60 -4.94
C PHE A 103 -17.07 -9.32 -4.95
N GLY A 104 -16.00 -9.27 -5.75
CA GLY A 104 -15.19 -8.07 -5.93
C GLY A 104 -15.98 -6.91 -6.51
N VAL A 105 -16.77 -7.16 -7.57
CA VAL A 105 -17.66 -6.15 -8.17
C VAL A 105 -18.69 -5.65 -7.15
N PHE A 106 -19.32 -6.57 -6.41
CA PHE A 106 -20.29 -6.20 -5.37
C PHE A 106 -19.64 -5.31 -4.29
N ASN A 107 -18.45 -5.69 -3.80
CA ASN A 107 -17.72 -4.87 -2.82
C ASN A 107 -17.36 -3.48 -3.36
N MET A 108 -16.95 -3.39 -4.62
CA MET A 108 -16.65 -2.11 -5.26
C MET A 108 -17.88 -1.21 -5.31
N LEU A 109 -19.04 -1.74 -5.75
CA LEU A 109 -20.28 -0.99 -5.80
C LEU A 109 -20.74 -0.57 -4.40
N TRP A 110 -20.63 -1.49 -3.44
CA TRP A 110 -20.98 -1.22 -2.04
C TRP A 110 -20.09 -0.16 -1.42
N ALA A 111 -18.77 -0.23 -1.65
CA ALA A 111 -17.83 0.76 -1.15
C ALA A 111 -18.10 2.16 -1.72
N ASN A 112 -18.35 2.27 -3.03
CA ASN A 112 -18.71 3.53 -3.66
C ASN A 112 -20.02 4.12 -3.09
N TYR A 113 -21.05 3.28 -2.90
CA TYR A 113 -22.30 3.71 -2.29
C TYR A 113 -22.11 4.16 -0.85
N PHE A 114 -21.32 3.42 -0.07
CA PHE A 114 -21.01 3.76 1.32
C PHE A 114 -20.22 5.07 1.44
N VAL A 115 -19.22 5.28 0.56
CA VAL A 115 -18.50 6.55 0.49
C VAL A 115 -19.42 7.71 0.14
N ALA A 116 -20.33 7.53 -0.82
CA ALA A 116 -21.33 8.56 -1.17
C ALA A 116 -22.23 8.92 0.02
N LEU A 117 -22.63 7.94 0.83
CA LEU A 117 -23.38 8.20 2.06
C LEU A 117 -22.55 8.92 3.12
N LEU A 118 -21.27 8.53 3.28
CA LEU A 118 -20.36 9.21 4.21
C LEU A 118 -20.15 10.68 3.84
N GLN A 119 -20.04 11.00 2.56
CA GLN A 119 -19.88 12.38 2.06
C GLN A 119 -21.03 13.31 2.48
N LEU A 120 -22.23 12.77 2.71
CA LEU A 120 -23.38 13.56 3.20
C LEU A 120 -23.21 14.01 4.66
N VAL A 121 -22.39 13.30 5.44
CA VAL A 121 -22.21 13.53 6.89
C VAL A 121 -20.82 14.06 7.22
N MET A 122 -19.86 13.93 6.28
CA MET A 122 -18.48 14.36 6.48
C MET A 122 -18.34 15.86 6.64
N PRO A 123 -17.51 16.33 7.60
CA PRO A 123 -17.09 17.72 7.69
C PRO A 123 -16.38 18.19 6.43
N LYS A 124 -16.53 19.46 6.05
CA LYS A 124 -15.97 20.03 4.81
C LYS A 124 -14.47 19.78 4.65
N PHE A 125 -13.68 19.90 5.72
CA PHE A 125 -12.22 19.69 5.68
C PHE A 125 -11.83 18.24 5.33
N MET A 126 -12.63 17.25 5.74
CA MET A 126 -12.42 15.85 5.37
C MET A 126 -12.81 15.59 3.91
N LEU A 127 -13.86 16.25 3.44
CA LEU A 127 -14.31 16.14 2.06
C LEU A 127 -13.29 16.74 1.10
N GLU A 128 -12.70 17.88 1.43
CA GLU A 128 -11.62 18.51 0.66
C GLU A 128 -10.39 17.58 0.57
N SER A 129 -9.91 17.06 1.71
CA SER A 129 -8.79 16.10 1.72
C SER A 129 -9.08 14.83 0.91
N TYR A 130 -10.31 14.34 0.94
CA TYR A 130 -10.73 13.18 0.16
C TYR A 130 -10.72 13.49 -1.36
N THR A 131 -11.26 14.64 -1.76
CA THR A 131 -11.28 15.06 -3.18
C THR A 131 -9.89 15.29 -3.72
N ASP A 132 -8.98 15.90 -2.95
CA ASP A 132 -7.59 16.11 -3.32
C ASP A 132 -6.87 14.76 -3.54
N THR A 133 -7.10 13.81 -2.63
CA THR A 133 -6.55 12.46 -2.76
C THR A 133 -7.06 11.75 -4.01
N GLN A 134 -8.35 11.87 -4.33
CA GLN A 134 -8.92 11.31 -5.54
C GLN A 134 -8.32 11.93 -6.80
N GLN A 135 -8.16 13.24 -6.85
CA GLN A 135 -7.52 13.92 -7.99
C GLN A 135 -6.08 13.45 -8.21
N ILE A 136 -5.31 13.23 -7.15
CA ILE A 136 -3.94 12.67 -7.23
C ILE A 136 -3.98 11.27 -7.86
N ILE A 137 -4.91 10.42 -7.43
CA ILE A 137 -5.05 9.06 -7.95
C ILE A 137 -5.45 9.09 -9.43
N GLU A 138 -6.44 9.89 -9.80
CA GLU A 138 -6.94 10.00 -11.17
C GLU A 138 -5.90 10.65 -12.11
N GLY A 139 -5.12 11.61 -11.61
CA GLY A 139 -4.08 12.29 -12.39
C GLY A 139 -2.92 11.41 -12.86
N GLY A 140 -2.69 10.26 -12.21
CA GLY A 140 -1.62 9.31 -12.56
C GLY A 140 -1.86 8.51 -13.85
N GLY A 141 -3.04 8.60 -14.45
CA GLY A 141 -3.44 7.83 -15.63
C GLY A 141 -3.78 6.36 -15.32
N PHE A 142 -4.68 5.81 -16.13
CA PHE A 142 -5.27 4.48 -15.91
C PHE A 142 -4.24 3.36 -15.72
N LEU A 143 -3.17 3.34 -16.53
CA LEU A 143 -2.19 2.25 -16.48
C LEU A 143 -1.39 2.28 -15.16
N ILE A 144 -0.94 3.44 -14.73
CA ILE A 144 -0.19 3.61 -13.48
C ILE A 144 -1.11 3.28 -12.29
N GLN A 145 -2.35 3.76 -12.32
CA GLN A 145 -3.36 3.46 -11.31
C GLN A 145 -3.63 1.96 -11.19
N LEU A 146 -3.82 1.27 -12.34
CA LEU A 146 -4.04 -0.17 -12.37
C LEU A 146 -2.82 -0.94 -11.82
N LEU A 147 -1.62 -0.57 -12.21
CA LEU A 147 -0.40 -1.21 -11.73
C LEU A 147 -0.18 -0.96 -10.23
N THR A 148 -0.36 0.28 -9.77
CA THR A 148 -0.12 0.65 -8.37
C THR A 148 -1.20 0.07 -7.46
N ALA A 149 -2.44 0.50 -7.64
CA ALA A 149 -3.55 0.17 -6.74
C ALA A 149 -4.17 -1.21 -7.04
N GLY A 150 -4.14 -1.65 -8.31
CA GLY A 150 -4.74 -2.93 -8.72
C GLY A 150 -3.80 -4.14 -8.54
N ILE A 151 -2.49 -3.96 -8.60
CA ILE A 151 -1.55 -5.08 -8.61
C ILE A 151 -0.52 -4.97 -7.48
N VAL A 152 0.30 -3.91 -7.47
CA VAL A 152 1.46 -3.84 -6.57
C VAL A 152 1.05 -3.62 -5.13
N ALA A 153 0.16 -2.67 -4.84
CA ALA A 153 -0.31 -2.42 -3.47
C ALA A 153 -0.96 -3.67 -2.86
N PRO A 154 -1.93 -4.36 -3.51
CA PRO A 154 -2.51 -5.58 -2.97
C PRO A 154 -1.48 -6.69 -2.71
N ILE A 155 -0.47 -6.85 -3.58
CA ILE A 155 0.58 -7.85 -3.36
C ILE A 155 1.41 -7.51 -2.12
N VAL A 156 1.83 -6.26 -1.97
CA VAL A 156 2.62 -5.79 -0.83
C VAL A 156 1.82 -5.93 0.47
N GLU A 157 0.56 -5.49 0.47
CA GLU A 157 -0.35 -5.59 1.59
C GLU A 157 -0.59 -7.05 2.01
N GLU A 158 -0.86 -7.93 1.05
CA GLU A 158 -1.05 -9.37 1.30
C GLU A 158 0.20 -10.00 1.92
N LEU A 159 1.40 -9.66 1.41
CA LEU A 159 2.66 -10.15 1.96
C LEU A 159 2.89 -9.65 3.39
N ILE A 160 2.63 -8.38 3.67
CA ILE A 160 2.82 -7.79 5.01
C ILE A 160 1.80 -8.38 5.98
N PHE A 161 0.50 -8.20 5.69
CA PHE A 161 -0.53 -8.47 6.69
C PHE A 161 -0.87 -9.95 6.80
N ARG A 162 -1.08 -10.66 5.69
CA ARG A 162 -1.41 -12.09 5.74
C ARG A 162 -0.17 -12.99 5.70
N GLY A 163 0.83 -12.63 4.91
CA GLY A 163 2.05 -13.40 4.78
C GLY A 163 2.93 -13.37 6.03
N LEU A 164 3.12 -12.23 6.63
CA LEU A 164 4.07 -12.03 7.72
C LEU A 164 3.38 -11.75 9.06
N VAL A 165 2.55 -10.70 9.17
CA VAL A 165 1.94 -10.28 10.44
C VAL A 165 1.00 -11.35 10.97
N TYR A 166 -0.05 -11.71 10.24
CA TYR A 166 -1.02 -12.72 10.66
C TYR A 166 -0.36 -14.05 11.03
N ARG A 167 0.52 -14.56 10.15
CA ARG A 167 1.16 -15.85 10.33
C ARG A 167 2.04 -15.90 11.58
N ARG A 168 2.78 -14.83 11.89
CA ARG A 168 3.62 -14.73 13.09
C ARG A 168 2.79 -14.56 14.34
N THR A 169 1.76 -13.70 14.29
CA THR A 169 0.82 -13.51 15.41
C THR A 169 0.09 -14.79 15.76
N LYS A 170 -0.38 -15.52 14.74
CA LYS A 170 -1.09 -16.80 14.93
C LYS A 170 -0.29 -17.80 15.75
N LYS A 171 1.03 -17.84 15.62
CA LYS A 171 1.90 -18.72 16.41
C LYS A 171 1.97 -18.33 17.88
N MET A 172 1.69 -17.06 18.20
CA MET A 172 1.78 -16.53 19.56
C MET A 172 0.42 -16.46 20.28
N THR A 173 -0.63 -16.11 19.56
CA THR A 173 -1.94 -15.74 20.15
C THR A 173 -3.12 -16.57 19.64
N GLY A 174 -2.87 -17.45 18.65
CA GLY A 174 -3.94 -18.23 18.01
C GLY A 174 -4.62 -17.52 16.85
N THR A 175 -5.58 -18.20 16.21
CA THR A 175 -6.16 -17.80 14.92
C THR A 175 -7.02 -16.54 15.00
N ILE A 176 -7.90 -16.45 16.02
CA ILE A 176 -8.88 -15.36 16.14
C ILE A 176 -8.17 -14.04 16.49
N ALA A 177 -7.31 -14.06 17.52
CA ALA A 177 -6.56 -12.88 17.93
C ALA A 177 -5.63 -12.39 16.80
N ALA A 178 -5.02 -13.30 16.05
CA ALA A 178 -4.20 -12.95 14.89
C ALA A 178 -5.01 -12.29 13.77
N ALA A 179 -6.22 -12.77 13.50
CA ALA A 179 -7.11 -12.18 12.50
C ALA A 179 -7.52 -10.75 12.88
N ILE A 180 -7.93 -10.55 14.14
CA ILE A 180 -8.32 -9.22 14.64
C ILE A 180 -7.14 -8.25 14.58
N LEU A 181 -5.97 -8.67 15.06
CA LEU A 181 -4.78 -7.82 15.11
C LEU A 181 -4.28 -7.47 13.70
N SER A 182 -4.29 -8.43 12.78
CA SER A 182 -3.92 -8.19 11.38
C SER A 182 -4.90 -7.24 10.69
N ALA A 183 -6.20 -7.38 10.94
CA ALA A 183 -7.23 -6.49 10.40
C ALA A 183 -7.13 -5.07 11.00
N ALA A 184 -6.88 -4.96 12.30
CA ALA A 184 -6.69 -3.66 12.96
C ALA A 184 -5.46 -2.91 12.43
N LEU A 185 -4.34 -3.61 12.21
CA LEU A 185 -3.12 -3.02 11.64
C LEU A 185 -3.26 -2.69 10.15
N PHE A 186 -4.15 -3.36 9.43
CA PHE A 186 -4.45 -3.05 8.04
C PHE A 186 -5.29 -1.78 7.89
N GLY A 187 -6.16 -1.48 8.85
CA GLY A 187 -7.08 -0.34 8.81
C GLY A 187 -6.51 0.97 9.41
N VAL A 188 -5.25 0.97 9.85
CA VAL A 188 -4.53 2.14 10.38
C VAL A 188 -3.62 2.71 9.30
#